data_5f6a6cdcfdf3709716bbea92a8cd236c
#
_entry.id   5f6a6cdcfdf3709716bbea92a8cd236c
#
_cell.length_a   1.000
_cell.length_b   1.000
_cell.length_c   1.000
_cell.angle_alpha   90.00
_cell.angle_beta   90.00
_cell.angle_gamma   90.00
#
_symmetry.space_group_name_H-M   'P 1'
#
loop_
_entity.id
_entity.type
_entity.pdbx_description
1 polymer ?
#
loop_
_entity_poly.entity_id
_entity_poly.type
_entity_poly.pdbx_seq_one_letter_code
_entity_poly.pdbx_strand_id
1 'polypeptide(L)'
;IVYDEDRIAVISQDKKLFLYNHGETTDGVKEIGQGVEGIHFSNDGKKIAFWSRNEIAVYFARKWETQPSREEGQKIDIVRFSQPIKNVSWFKDYEHLIFSAGDKIKIVELDNRSIKNINDLVDLNLDDFKATYNNREDNLFFINKNNENKKLYSISLTEENEE
;
A
#
# COMPACT_ATOMS: atom_id res chain seq x y z
N ILE A 1 -13.33 -6.41 2.94
CA ILE A 1 -12.56 -6.11 4.16
C ILE A 1 -13.37 -5.15 5.02
N VAL A 2 -13.59 -5.51 6.25
CA VAL A 2 -14.22 -4.68 7.28
C VAL A 2 -13.09 -4.10 8.11
N TYR A 3 -12.99 -2.78 8.19
CA TYR A 3 -11.99 -2.12 9.02
C TYR A 3 -12.52 -1.91 10.45
N ASP A 4 -13.72 -1.34 10.54
CA ASP A 4 -14.47 -1.10 11.77
C ASP A 4 -16.00 -1.02 11.44
N GLU A 5 -16.82 -0.59 12.40
CA GLU A 5 -18.27 -0.45 12.20
C GLU A 5 -18.63 0.60 11.14
N ASP A 6 -17.74 1.57 10.91
CA ASP A 6 -17.98 2.70 10.03
C ASP A 6 -17.42 2.50 8.61
N ARG A 7 -16.47 1.54 8.42
CA ARG A 7 -15.75 1.44 7.15
C ARG A 7 -15.63 0.01 6.64
N ILE A 8 -16.23 -0.20 5.50
CA ILE A 8 -16.21 -1.50 4.81
C ILE A 8 -15.82 -1.26 3.36
N ALA A 9 -14.80 -1.98 2.90
CA ALA A 9 -14.39 -1.97 1.50
C ALA A 9 -14.63 -3.34 0.86
N VAL A 10 -15.22 -3.34 -0.34
CA VAL A 10 -15.59 -4.54 -1.08
C VAL A 10 -15.03 -4.47 -2.50
N ILE A 11 -14.29 -5.50 -2.91
CA ILE A 11 -13.93 -5.72 -4.30
C ILE A 11 -14.97 -6.68 -4.91
N SER A 12 -15.65 -6.22 -5.94
CA SER A 12 -16.62 -7.04 -6.68
C SER A 12 -15.94 -8.02 -7.63
N GLN A 13 -16.71 -8.95 -8.21
CA GLN A 13 -16.17 -9.94 -9.16
C GLN A 13 -15.61 -9.29 -10.45
N ASP A 14 -16.15 -8.14 -10.86
CA ASP A 14 -15.69 -7.34 -11.99
C ASP A 14 -14.55 -6.36 -11.59
N LYS A 15 -13.91 -6.60 -10.44
CA LYS A 15 -12.75 -5.86 -9.91
C LYS A 15 -13.03 -4.36 -9.66
N LYS A 16 -14.25 -4.00 -9.33
CA LYS A 16 -14.57 -2.67 -8.84
C LYS A 16 -14.45 -2.62 -7.33
N LEU A 17 -13.86 -1.55 -6.84
CA LEU A 17 -13.71 -1.28 -5.40
C LEU A 17 -14.80 -0.33 -4.95
N PHE A 18 -15.58 -0.78 -4.00
CA PHE A 18 -16.62 -0.01 -3.33
C PHE A 18 -16.24 0.24 -1.88
N LEU A 19 -16.50 1.44 -1.40
CA LEU A 19 -16.34 1.82 -0.01
C LEU A 19 -17.68 2.24 0.58
N TYR A 20 -18.06 1.63 1.69
CA TYR A 20 -19.00 2.17 2.65
C TYR A 20 -18.18 2.92 3.72
N ASN A 21 -18.49 4.20 3.93
CA ASN A 21 -17.80 5.05 4.89
C ASN A 21 -18.86 5.88 5.66
N HIS A 22 -19.23 5.44 6.84
CA HIS A 22 -20.19 6.14 7.67
C HIS A 22 -19.62 7.49 8.11
N GLY A 23 -20.43 8.55 8.01
CA GLY A 23 -20.00 9.92 8.28
C GLY A 23 -19.66 10.73 7.03
N GLU A 24 -19.66 10.14 5.84
CA GLU A 24 -19.78 10.90 4.59
C GLU A 24 -21.22 11.46 4.45
N THR A 25 -21.33 12.68 3.91
CA THR A 25 -22.63 13.36 3.72
C THR A 25 -23.47 12.77 2.60
N THR A 26 -22.93 11.85 1.80
CA THR A 26 -23.61 11.16 0.72
C THR A 26 -23.89 9.73 1.12
N ASP A 27 -25.13 9.38 1.13
CA ASP A 27 -25.61 8.05 1.48
C ASP A 27 -25.00 6.95 0.64
N GLY A 28 -24.55 5.89 1.30
CA GLY A 28 -24.37 4.60 0.71
C GLY A 28 -22.95 4.23 0.33
N VAL A 29 -22.88 3.29 -0.58
CA VAL A 29 -21.64 2.67 -1.08
C VAL A 29 -21.13 3.44 -2.29
N LYS A 30 -19.87 3.89 -2.23
CA LYS A 30 -19.22 4.66 -3.29
C LYS A 30 -18.23 3.79 -4.05
N GLU A 31 -18.28 3.79 -5.38
CA GLU A 31 -17.21 3.22 -6.20
C GLU A 31 -15.99 4.15 -6.16
N ILE A 32 -14.83 3.64 -5.74
CA ILE A 32 -13.59 4.40 -5.60
C ILE A 32 -12.46 3.91 -6.50
N GLY A 33 -12.59 2.76 -7.13
CA GLY A 33 -11.59 2.21 -8.04
C GLY A 33 -12.10 1.12 -8.96
N GLN A 34 -11.39 0.90 -10.06
CA GLN A 34 -11.66 -0.15 -11.05
C GLN A 34 -10.39 -0.94 -11.35
N GLY A 35 -10.54 -2.19 -11.80
CA GLY A 35 -9.42 -3.09 -12.06
C GLY A 35 -8.63 -3.48 -10.81
N VAL A 36 -9.25 -3.38 -9.64
CA VAL A 36 -8.57 -3.54 -8.34
C VAL A 36 -8.31 -5.02 -8.05
N GLU A 37 -7.06 -5.32 -7.71
CA GLU A 37 -6.59 -6.66 -7.35
C GLU A 37 -6.39 -6.82 -5.84
N GLY A 38 -6.23 -5.72 -5.11
CA GLY A 38 -6.11 -5.76 -3.66
C GLY A 38 -6.24 -4.40 -3.00
N ILE A 39 -6.46 -4.43 -1.69
CA ILE A 39 -6.64 -3.25 -0.84
C ILE A 39 -5.94 -3.45 0.50
N HIS A 40 -5.51 -2.34 1.10
CA HIS A 40 -4.97 -2.32 2.45
C HIS A 40 -5.35 -1.00 3.14
N PHE A 41 -6.11 -1.06 4.23
CA PHE A 41 -6.35 0.10 5.09
C PHE A 41 -5.08 0.50 5.83
N SER A 42 -4.85 1.80 6.01
CA SER A 42 -3.90 2.27 7.02
C SER A 42 -4.42 1.94 8.42
N ASN A 43 -3.55 1.66 9.39
CA ASN A 43 -3.98 1.25 10.72
C ASN A 43 -4.71 2.36 11.48
N ASP A 44 -4.50 3.63 11.10
CA ASP A 44 -5.25 4.78 11.60
C ASP A 44 -6.64 4.91 10.96
N GLY A 45 -6.95 4.05 9.98
CA GLY A 45 -8.22 4.03 9.24
C GLY A 45 -8.50 5.23 8.37
N LYS A 46 -7.55 6.14 8.18
CA LYS A 46 -7.77 7.36 7.40
C LYS A 46 -7.57 7.18 5.92
N LYS A 47 -6.84 6.14 5.51
CA LYS A 47 -6.45 5.91 4.12
C LYS A 47 -6.67 4.46 3.69
N ILE A 48 -6.92 4.28 2.41
CA ILE A 48 -7.00 2.98 1.75
C ILE A 48 -6.02 3.00 0.59
N ALA A 49 -4.98 2.19 0.67
CA ALA A 49 -4.18 1.85 -0.50
C ALA A 49 -4.90 0.75 -1.28
N PHE A 50 -5.00 0.91 -2.58
CA PHE A 50 -5.53 -0.12 -3.46
C PHE A 50 -4.73 -0.17 -4.74
N TRP A 51 -4.67 -1.33 -5.35
CA TRP A 51 -3.84 -1.53 -6.52
C TRP A 51 -4.51 -2.39 -7.58
N SER A 52 -4.19 -2.09 -8.81
CA SER A 52 -4.40 -2.94 -9.97
C SER A 52 -3.13 -3.75 -10.25
N ARG A 53 -3.11 -4.45 -11.37
CA ARG A 53 -1.91 -5.16 -11.81
C ARG A 53 -0.68 -4.25 -11.90
N ASN A 54 -0.85 -2.99 -12.28
CA ASN A 54 0.25 -2.11 -12.66
C ASN A 54 0.26 -0.75 -11.95
N GLU A 55 -0.75 -0.44 -11.14
CA GLU A 55 -0.92 0.88 -10.54
C GLU A 55 -1.25 0.75 -9.06
N ILE A 56 -0.78 1.70 -8.27
CA ILE A 56 -1.20 1.91 -6.89
C ILE A 56 -1.84 3.29 -6.78
N ALA A 57 -2.97 3.35 -6.10
CA ALA A 57 -3.64 4.58 -5.71
C ALA A 57 -3.97 4.57 -4.22
N VAL A 58 -4.15 5.75 -3.65
CA VAL A 58 -4.59 5.95 -2.28
C VAL A 58 -5.85 6.80 -2.27
N TYR A 59 -6.85 6.32 -1.54
CA TYR A 59 -8.08 7.05 -1.25
C TYR A 59 -8.09 7.49 0.21
N PHE A 60 -8.40 8.75 0.46
CA PHE A 60 -8.51 9.32 1.81
C PHE A 60 -9.94 9.15 2.31
N ALA A 61 -10.13 8.16 3.18
CA ALA A 61 -11.42 7.86 3.80
C ALA A 61 -11.77 8.81 4.95
N ARG A 62 -10.84 9.64 5.37
CA ARG A 62 -10.99 10.76 6.31
C ARG A 62 -10.00 11.85 5.92
N LYS A 63 -10.30 13.08 6.34
CA LYS A 63 -9.40 14.21 6.16
C LYS A 63 -8.02 13.92 6.73
N TRP A 64 -6.98 14.28 5.97
CA TRP A 64 -5.58 14.19 6.34
C TRP A 64 -5.01 15.60 6.51
N GLU A 65 -4.63 15.97 7.72
CA GLU A 65 -4.24 17.35 8.07
C GLU A 65 -2.72 17.57 7.97
N THR A 66 -1.92 16.51 8.00
CA THR A 66 -0.46 16.60 7.81
C THR A 66 -0.15 17.01 6.37
N GLN A 67 0.89 17.82 6.20
CA GLN A 67 1.29 18.31 4.87
C GLN A 67 1.93 17.18 4.01
N PRO A 68 1.50 17.03 2.76
CA PRO A 68 0.44 17.77 2.07
C PRO A 68 -0.96 17.34 2.54
N SER A 69 -1.77 18.29 2.99
CA SER A 69 -3.12 18.00 3.45
C SER A 69 -4.00 17.43 2.32
N ARG A 70 -4.96 16.58 2.70
CA ARG A 70 -5.90 15.92 1.77
C ARG A 70 -7.29 15.94 2.35
N GLU A 71 -8.26 16.25 1.50
CA GLU A 71 -9.66 16.21 1.90
C GLU A 71 -10.19 14.76 1.89
N GLU A 72 -11.22 14.53 2.71
CA GLU A 72 -12.00 13.29 2.67
C GLU A 72 -12.57 13.07 1.28
N GLY A 73 -12.54 11.83 0.81
CA GLY A 73 -13.00 11.48 -0.54
C GLY A 73 -11.97 11.73 -1.66
N GLN A 74 -10.84 12.33 -1.37
CA GLN A 74 -9.79 12.56 -2.35
C GLN A 74 -9.08 11.25 -2.70
N LYS A 75 -8.80 11.06 -3.99
CA LYS A 75 -7.95 9.98 -4.52
C LYS A 75 -6.69 10.55 -5.13
N ILE A 76 -5.55 9.90 -4.89
CA ILE A 76 -4.28 10.22 -5.55
C ILE A 76 -3.69 8.97 -6.17
N ASP A 77 -3.16 9.10 -7.38
CA ASP A 77 -2.41 8.05 -8.04
C ASP A 77 -0.96 8.10 -7.57
N ILE A 78 -0.46 6.96 -7.09
CA ILE A 78 0.86 6.87 -6.48
C ILE A 78 1.91 6.47 -7.51
N VAL A 79 1.80 5.30 -8.11
CA VAL A 79 2.78 4.80 -9.09
C VAL A 79 2.11 4.00 -10.17
N ARG A 80 2.83 3.92 -11.31
CA ARG A 80 2.52 3.01 -12.42
C ARG A 80 3.81 2.33 -12.89
N PHE A 81 3.75 1.00 -13.01
CA PHE A 81 4.86 0.16 -13.46
C PHE A 81 4.46 -0.70 -14.65
N SER A 82 5.44 -1.14 -15.44
CA SER A 82 5.24 -2.14 -16.50
C SER A 82 5.12 -3.56 -15.93
N GLN A 83 5.77 -3.83 -14.79
CA GLN A 83 5.69 -5.11 -14.08
C GLN A 83 4.47 -5.15 -13.16
N PRO A 84 3.93 -6.36 -12.90
CA PRO A 84 2.86 -6.53 -11.93
C PRO A 84 3.26 -6.09 -10.53
N ILE A 85 2.36 -5.36 -9.89
CA ILE A 85 2.49 -4.91 -8.50
C ILE A 85 1.87 -5.95 -7.57
N LYS A 86 2.56 -6.28 -6.49
CA LYS A 86 2.12 -7.22 -5.46
C LYS A 86 2.59 -6.77 -4.07
N ASN A 87 2.11 -7.45 -3.02
CA ASN A 87 2.61 -7.31 -1.65
C ASN A 87 2.57 -5.87 -1.12
N VAL A 88 1.51 -5.11 -1.45
CA VAL A 88 1.39 -3.71 -1.02
C VAL A 88 1.05 -3.64 0.47
N SER A 89 1.83 -2.86 1.22
CA SER A 89 1.68 -2.63 2.65
C SER A 89 1.93 -1.18 3.01
N TRP A 90 1.29 -0.68 4.06
CA TRP A 90 1.62 0.61 4.65
C TRP A 90 2.93 0.50 5.44
N PHE A 91 3.82 1.48 5.25
CA PHE A 91 4.91 1.72 6.19
C PHE A 91 4.36 2.34 7.49
N LYS A 92 5.12 2.27 8.58
CA LYS A 92 4.69 2.67 9.94
C LYS A 92 4.21 4.12 10.06
N ASP A 93 4.71 5.01 9.21
CA ASP A 93 4.36 6.43 9.19
C ASP A 93 3.06 6.75 8.45
N TYR A 94 2.50 5.77 7.71
CA TYR A 94 1.34 5.94 6.83
C TYR A 94 1.49 7.04 5.75
N GLU A 95 2.73 7.45 5.49
CA GLU A 95 3.10 8.38 4.42
C GLU A 95 3.89 7.68 3.30
N HIS A 96 4.26 6.42 3.53
CA HIS A 96 4.92 5.57 2.56
C HIS A 96 4.19 4.23 2.38
N LEU A 97 4.37 3.67 1.18
CA LEU A 97 3.92 2.32 0.83
C LEU A 97 5.12 1.46 0.44
N ILE A 98 5.14 0.23 0.96
CA ILE A 98 6.05 -0.83 0.56
C ILE A 98 5.31 -1.75 -0.40
N PHE A 99 5.92 -2.12 -1.52
CA PHE A 99 5.31 -2.99 -2.51
C PHE A 99 6.38 -3.74 -3.31
N SER A 100 5.99 -4.76 -4.05
CA SER A 100 6.86 -5.43 -5.00
C SER A 100 6.46 -5.13 -6.45
N ALA A 101 7.48 -4.99 -7.32
CA ALA A 101 7.33 -4.89 -8.76
C ALA A 101 8.50 -5.61 -9.44
N GLY A 102 8.19 -6.64 -10.23
CA GLY A 102 9.20 -7.53 -10.79
C GLY A 102 9.94 -8.30 -9.68
N ASP A 103 11.25 -8.24 -9.72
CA ASP A 103 12.19 -8.87 -8.78
C ASP A 103 12.59 -7.98 -7.59
N LYS A 104 11.91 -6.85 -7.38
CA LYS A 104 12.29 -5.84 -6.37
C LYS A 104 11.18 -5.60 -5.35
N ILE A 105 11.61 -5.34 -4.12
CA ILE A 105 10.77 -4.70 -3.10
C ILE A 105 11.15 -3.23 -3.04
N LYS A 106 10.16 -2.37 -3.10
CA LYS A 106 10.31 -0.92 -3.20
C LYS A 106 9.53 -0.21 -2.11
N ILE A 107 9.97 1.00 -1.78
CA ILE A 107 9.22 1.95 -0.97
C ILE A 107 8.95 3.22 -1.77
N VAL A 108 7.77 3.80 -1.60
CA VAL A 108 7.36 5.05 -2.27
C VAL A 108 6.63 5.96 -1.30
N GLU A 109 6.93 7.26 -1.37
CA GLU A 109 6.22 8.30 -0.63
C GLU A 109 4.87 8.65 -1.27
N LEU A 110 3.92 9.11 -0.44
CA LEU A 110 2.61 9.61 -0.89
C LEU A 110 2.67 11.03 -1.42
N ASP A 111 3.70 11.80 -1.06
CA ASP A 111 3.84 13.18 -1.52
C ASP A 111 3.99 13.23 -3.03
N ASN A 112 3.13 13.97 -3.69
CA ASN A 112 3.09 14.12 -5.14
C ASN A 112 3.35 15.56 -5.60
N ARG A 113 3.88 16.43 -4.74
CA ARG A 113 4.20 17.84 -5.06
C ARG A 113 5.49 17.98 -5.86
N SER A 114 6.32 16.95 -5.88
CA SER A 114 7.59 16.90 -6.62
C SER A 114 7.71 15.58 -7.39
N ILE A 115 8.90 15.31 -7.93
CA ILE A 115 9.22 13.99 -8.49
C ILE A 115 9.14 12.97 -7.35
N LYS A 116 8.32 11.94 -7.53
CA LYS A 116 8.13 10.90 -6.53
C LYS A 116 9.43 10.20 -6.19
N ASN A 117 9.69 10.11 -4.91
CA ASN A 117 10.82 9.38 -4.36
C ASN A 117 10.45 7.89 -4.26
N ILE A 118 11.08 7.07 -5.09
CA ILE A 118 10.89 5.61 -5.11
C ILE A 118 12.26 4.98 -4.92
N ASN A 119 12.41 4.20 -3.85
CA ASN A 119 13.65 3.53 -3.52
C ASN A 119 13.50 2.01 -3.57
N ASP A 120 14.54 1.34 -4.03
CA ASP A 120 14.65 -0.11 -3.96
C ASP A 120 15.14 -0.50 -2.56
N LEU A 121 14.36 -1.30 -1.85
CA LEU A 121 14.76 -1.83 -0.53
C LEU A 121 15.52 -3.15 -0.66
N VAL A 122 15.07 -4.02 -1.56
CA VAL A 122 15.65 -5.36 -1.76
C VAL A 122 15.58 -5.74 -3.22
N ASP A 123 16.70 -6.28 -3.74
CA ASP A 123 16.75 -7.00 -5.01
C ASP A 123 16.65 -8.50 -4.74
N LEU A 124 15.79 -9.18 -5.46
CA LEU A 124 15.48 -10.59 -5.26
C LEU A 124 15.85 -11.40 -6.50
N ASN A 125 16.17 -12.66 -6.30
CA ASN A 125 16.46 -13.62 -7.38
C ASN A 125 15.21 -14.47 -7.71
N LEU A 126 14.02 -13.86 -7.62
CA LEU A 126 12.75 -14.58 -7.74
C LEU A 126 11.64 -13.62 -8.20
N ASP A 127 11.01 -13.91 -9.33
CA ASP A 127 9.96 -13.05 -9.90
C ASP A 127 8.60 -13.16 -9.19
N ASP A 128 8.33 -14.28 -8.51
CA ASP A 128 7.09 -14.49 -7.76
C ASP A 128 7.41 -14.90 -6.32
N PHE A 129 7.50 -13.90 -5.48
CA PHE A 129 7.77 -14.04 -4.06
C PHE A 129 6.65 -13.43 -3.22
N LYS A 130 6.66 -13.79 -1.95
CA LYS A 130 5.82 -13.16 -0.94
C LYS A 130 6.68 -12.26 -0.06
N ALA A 131 6.16 -11.07 0.20
CA ALA A 131 6.74 -10.14 1.15
C ALA A 131 5.62 -9.58 2.04
N THR A 132 5.93 -9.30 3.28
CA THR A 132 5.04 -8.63 4.23
C THR A 132 5.85 -7.75 5.16
N TYR A 133 5.32 -6.58 5.46
CA TYR A 133 5.91 -5.68 6.43
C TYR A 133 5.13 -5.74 7.74
N ASN A 134 5.85 -5.92 8.83
CA ASN A 134 5.32 -5.86 10.20
C ASN A 134 5.66 -4.49 10.79
N ASN A 135 4.65 -3.62 10.88
CA ASN A 135 4.84 -2.25 11.36
C ASN A 135 5.06 -2.14 12.89
N ARG A 136 4.80 -3.21 13.66
CA ARG A 136 5.07 -3.20 15.12
C ARG A 136 6.54 -3.42 15.43
N GLU A 137 7.19 -4.26 14.63
CA GLU A 137 8.59 -4.65 14.80
C GLU A 137 9.51 -3.95 13.81
N ASP A 138 8.93 -3.15 12.89
CA ASP A 138 9.64 -2.46 11.81
C ASP A 138 10.48 -3.42 10.95
N ASN A 139 9.96 -4.61 10.71
CA ASN A 139 10.62 -5.65 9.96
C ASN A 139 9.89 -5.97 8.65
N LEU A 140 10.65 -6.04 7.59
CA LEU A 140 10.22 -6.55 6.29
C LEU A 140 10.62 -8.02 6.16
N PHE A 141 9.65 -8.91 6.04
CA PHE A 141 9.85 -10.34 5.81
C PHE A 141 9.61 -10.66 4.33
N PHE A 142 10.47 -11.48 3.73
CA PHE A 142 10.32 -11.89 2.34
C PHE A 142 10.95 -13.25 2.06
N ILE A 143 10.45 -13.90 1.02
CA ILE A 143 11.03 -15.14 0.52
C ILE A 143 11.96 -14.81 -0.64
N ASN A 144 13.20 -15.26 -0.57
CA ASN A 144 14.16 -15.17 -1.66
C ASN A 144 14.74 -16.55 -1.98
N LYS A 145 15.29 -16.71 -3.18
CA LYS A 145 15.93 -17.93 -3.64
C LYS A 145 17.44 -17.79 -3.54
N ASN A 146 18.05 -18.72 -2.78
CA ASN A 146 19.51 -18.86 -2.74
C ASN A 146 19.85 -20.23 -3.34
N ASN A 147 20.48 -20.23 -4.51
CA ASN A 147 20.66 -21.42 -5.36
C ASN A 147 19.30 -22.06 -5.70
N GLU A 148 19.06 -23.31 -5.28
CA GLU A 148 17.82 -24.03 -5.55
C GLU A 148 16.80 -23.93 -4.42
N ASN A 149 17.16 -23.37 -3.25
CA ASN A 149 16.34 -23.35 -2.06
C ASN A 149 15.68 -21.99 -1.82
N LYS A 150 14.36 -22.00 -1.58
CA LYS A 150 13.64 -20.82 -1.08
C LYS A 150 13.88 -20.70 0.42
N LYS A 151 14.24 -19.50 0.88
CA LYS A 151 14.44 -19.19 2.28
C LYS A 151 13.66 -17.95 2.68
N LEU A 152 13.23 -17.89 3.94
CA LEU A 152 12.66 -16.70 4.54
C LEU A 152 13.80 -15.81 5.06
N TYR A 153 13.71 -14.54 4.74
CA TYR A 153 14.62 -13.49 5.18
C TYR A 153 13.83 -12.40 5.90
N SER A 154 14.52 -11.67 6.75
CA SER A 154 14.00 -10.42 7.34
C SER A 154 15.05 -9.35 7.32
N ILE A 155 14.62 -8.10 7.13
CA ILE A 155 15.44 -6.91 7.32
C ILE A 155 14.70 -5.94 8.21
N SER A 156 15.44 -5.29 9.13
CA SER A 156 14.92 -4.18 9.91
C SER A 156 14.95 -2.91 9.06
N LEU A 157 13.89 -2.12 9.11
CA LEU A 157 13.81 -0.80 8.49
C LEU A 157 13.93 0.33 9.53
N THR A 158 14.32 0.00 10.77
CA THR A 158 14.66 1.00 11.80
C THR A 158 15.91 1.75 11.38
N GLU A 159 15.88 3.08 11.48
CA GLU A 159 17.09 3.89 11.41
C GLU A 159 18.00 3.48 12.58
N GLU A 160 19.19 2.98 12.30
CA GLU A 160 20.22 2.92 13.32
C GLU A 160 20.58 4.37 13.67
N ASN A 161 20.16 4.82 14.85
CA ASN A 161 20.71 6.07 15.39
C ASN A 161 22.21 5.83 15.61
N GLU A 162 23.02 6.32 14.70
CA GLU A 162 24.46 6.45 14.97
C GLU A 162 24.60 7.37 16.18
N GLU A 163 25.01 6.79 17.32
CA GLU A 163 25.43 7.51 18.54
C GLU A 163 26.78 8.21 18.32
#